data_2d913b9a9bb69bf216230880a1b6bbfc
#
_entry.id   2d913b9a9bb69bf216230880a1b6bbfc
#
_cell.length_a   1.000
_cell.length_b   1.000
_cell.length_c   1.000
_cell.angle_alpha   90.00
_cell.angle_beta   90.00
_cell.angle_gamma   90.00
#
_symmetry.space_group_name_H-M   'P 1'
#
loop_
_entity.id
_entity.type
_entity.pdbx_description
1 polymer ?
#
loop_
_entity_poly.entity_id
_entity_poly.type
_entity_poly.pdbx_seq_one_letter_code
_entity_poly.pdbx_strand_id
1 'polypeptide(L)'
;MEQPQYTLNPEFVRQSLCLALDDVQDPGNLGTIIRLADWFGIEHIICSQNTVDVYNPKTIQATMGGIARVKVHYTSLPEFIRSLGDTPVFGTFLDGKNMYEQPLSANGLIVMGNEGNGIGKEVEALINRKLYIPNYPQGKETSESLNVAIATAVICAEFRRQAAWK
;
A
#
# COMPACT_ATOMS: atom_id res chain seq x y z
N MET A 1 -7.22 -14.20 24.20
CA MET A 1 -8.17 -13.54 23.29
C MET A 1 -7.81 -13.85 21.83
N GLU A 2 -8.76 -14.36 21.10
CA GLU A 2 -8.51 -14.63 19.69
C GLU A 2 -8.41 -13.34 18.90
N GLN A 3 -7.43 -13.27 17.99
CA GLN A 3 -7.32 -12.16 17.07
C GLN A 3 -8.40 -12.27 16.00
N PRO A 4 -9.03 -11.17 15.60
CA PRO A 4 -9.99 -11.20 14.50
C PRO A 4 -9.34 -11.71 13.23
N GLN A 5 -10.01 -12.61 12.54
CA GLN A 5 -9.60 -13.07 11.22
C GLN A 5 -10.71 -12.73 10.23
N TYR A 6 -10.32 -12.15 9.11
CA TYR A 6 -11.24 -11.72 8.07
C TYR A 6 -11.05 -12.58 6.83
N THR A 7 -12.14 -12.92 6.17
CA THR A 7 -12.06 -13.62 4.88
C THR A 7 -11.52 -12.67 3.83
N LEU A 8 -10.41 -13.06 3.19
CA LEU A 8 -9.80 -12.28 2.11
C LEU A 8 -10.41 -12.70 0.78
N ASN A 9 -10.94 -11.71 0.04
CA ASN A 9 -11.58 -11.94 -1.24
C ASN A 9 -11.01 -10.99 -2.29
N PRO A 10 -10.54 -11.50 -3.44
CA PRO A 10 -10.05 -10.62 -4.52
C PRO A 10 -11.05 -9.58 -5.00
N GLU A 11 -12.35 -9.81 -4.82
CA GLU A 11 -13.37 -8.84 -5.18
C GLU A 11 -13.23 -7.51 -4.43
N PHE A 12 -12.65 -7.51 -3.23
CA PHE A 12 -12.40 -6.26 -2.50
C PHE A 12 -11.58 -5.29 -3.35
N VAL A 13 -10.57 -5.81 -4.06
CA VAL A 13 -9.66 -5.01 -4.87
C VAL A 13 -10.32 -4.59 -6.19
N ARG A 14 -11.17 -5.45 -6.74
CA ARG A 14 -11.90 -5.12 -7.97
C ARG A 14 -12.91 -4.01 -7.75
N GLN A 15 -13.51 -3.95 -6.56
CA GLN A 15 -14.58 -3.01 -6.23
C GLN A 15 -14.09 -1.73 -5.55
N SER A 16 -12.92 -1.75 -4.92
CA SER A 16 -12.41 -0.61 -4.15
C SER A 16 -10.89 -0.56 -4.17
N LEU A 17 -10.36 0.57 -3.72
CA LEU A 17 -8.91 0.74 -3.59
C LEU A 17 -8.44 0.08 -2.31
N CYS A 18 -7.42 -0.78 -2.42
CA CYS A 18 -6.80 -1.49 -1.30
C CYS A 18 -5.30 -1.24 -1.28
N LEU A 19 -4.67 -1.44 -0.13
CA LEU A 19 -3.22 -1.41 0.02
C LEU A 19 -2.67 -2.82 0.18
N ALA A 20 -1.47 -3.05 -0.33
CA ALA A 20 -0.70 -4.26 -0.06
C ALA A 20 0.67 -3.86 0.47
N LEU A 21 1.15 -4.57 1.49
CA LEU A 21 2.44 -4.30 2.12
C LEU A 21 3.34 -5.51 1.95
N ASP A 22 4.45 -5.31 1.23
CA ASP A 22 5.42 -6.37 0.95
C ASP A 22 6.61 -6.23 1.88
N ASP A 23 6.60 -6.97 2.99
CA ASP A 23 7.69 -7.04 3.96
C ASP A 23 7.93 -5.70 4.68
N VAL A 24 6.87 -5.03 5.11
CA VAL A 24 7.00 -3.87 6.00
C VAL A 24 7.32 -4.39 7.40
N GLN A 25 8.47 -4.00 7.95
CA GLN A 25 8.98 -4.56 9.20
C GLN A 25 8.83 -3.65 10.40
N ASP A 26 8.83 -2.34 10.21
CA ASP A 26 8.76 -1.41 11.32
C ASP A 26 7.31 -1.27 11.83
N PRO A 27 7.07 -1.56 13.12
CA PRO A 27 5.71 -1.47 13.70
C PRO A 27 5.11 -0.06 13.60
N GLY A 28 5.93 0.96 13.74
CA GLY A 28 5.48 2.36 13.63
C GLY A 28 5.01 2.67 12.22
N ASN A 29 5.73 2.21 11.20
CA ASN A 29 5.32 2.38 9.81
C ASN A 29 4.01 1.66 9.53
N LEU A 30 3.86 0.42 9.97
CA LEU A 30 2.61 -0.31 9.78
C LEU A 30 1.44 0.42 10.44
N GLY A 31 1.61 0.85 11.68
CA GLY A 31 0.55 1.58 12.40
C GLY A 31 0.17 2.89 11.71
N THR A 32 1.16 3.65 11.23
CA THR A 32 0.91 4.89 10.49
C THR A 32 0.19 4.61 9.18
N ILE A 33 0.56 3.54 8.47
CA ILE A 33 -0.11 3.15 7.22
C ILE A 33 -1.58 2.78 7.49
N ILE A 34 -1.86 2.07 8.58
CA ILE A 34 -3.25 1.75 8.97
C ILE A 34 -4.03 3.03 9.23
N ARG A 35 -3.43 3.99 9.94
CA ARG A 35 -4.05 5.29 10.18
C ARG A 35 -4.34 6.04 8.87
N LEU A 36 -3.41 5.99 7.92
CA LEU A 36 -3.60 6.60 6.60
C LEU A 36 -4.71 5.90 5.81
N ALA A 37 -4.77 4.58 5.88
CA ALA A 37 -5.84 3.81 5.22
C ALA A 37 -7.20 4.23 5.75
N ASP A 38 -7.33 4.37 7.06
CA ASP A 38 -8.56 4.87 7.69
C ASP A 38 -8.90 6.28 7.19
N TRP A 39 -7.92 7.17 7.15
CA TRP A 39 -8.12 8.55 6.71
C TRP A 39 -8.59 8.63 5.26
N PHE A 40 -8.02 7.80 4.39
CA PHE A 40 -8.33 7.84 2.95
C PHE A 40 -9.43 6.85 2.52
N GLY A 41 -10.16 6.25 3.49
CA GLY A 41 -11.28 5.37 3.18
C GLY A 41 -10.88 4.06 2.55
N ILE A 42 -9.69 3.56 2.87
CA ILE A 42 -9.22 2.25 2.42
C ILE A 42 -9.53 1.23 3.52
N GLU A 43 -10.42 0.30 3.22
CA GLU A 43 -10.94 -0.65 4.22
C GLU A 43 -10.03 -1.87 4.41
N HIS A 44 -9.28 -2.27 3.37
CA HIS A 44 -8.49 -3.51 3.40
C HIS A 44 -7.02 -3.24 3.12
N ILE A 45 -6.16 -3.82 3.98
CA ILE A 45 -4.71 -3.88 3.78
C ILE A 45 -4.33 -5.35 3.70
N ILE A 46 -3.64 -5.73 2.64
CA ILE A 46 -3.20 -7.10 2.42
C ILE A 46 -1.68 -7.15 2.63
N CYS A 47 -1.23 -7.82 3.68
CA CYS A 47 0.17 -7.91 4.05
C CYS A 47 0.78 -9.24 3.63
N SER A 48 2.06 -9.19 3.21
CA SER A 48 2.85 -10.42 3.09
C SER A 48 2.97 -11.10 4.45
N GLN A 49 3.21 -12.41 4.44
CA GLN A 49 3.29 -13.20 5.66
C GLN A 49 4.44 -12.78 6.58
N ASN A 50 5.48 -12.17 6.01
CA ASN A 50 6.64 -11.68 6.77
C ASN A 50 6.53 -10.21 7.20
N THR A 51 5.43 -9.53 6.91
CA THR A 51 5.17 -8.19 7.43
C THR A 51 4.95 -8.27 8.94
N VAL A 52 5.40 -7.24 9.66
CA VAL A 52 5.29 -7.18 11.12
C VAL A 52 3.84 -7.38 11.58
N ASP A 53 3.67 -8.01 12.74
CA ASP A 53 2.35 -8.32 13.29
C ASP A 53 1.58 -7.03 13.62
N VAL A 54 0.36 -6.91 13.10
CA VAL A 54 -0.51 -5.77 13.37
C VAL A 54 -0.80 -5.61 14.88
N TYR A 55 -0.74 -6.68 15.65
CA TYR A 55 -0.99 -6.64 17.10
C TYR A 55 0.28 -6.36 17.92
N ASN A 56 1.42 -6.08 17.28
CA ASN A 56 2.58 -5.54 17.98
C ASN A 56 2.15 -4.26 18.72
N PRO A 57 2.47 -4.09 20.01
CA PRO A 57 2.02 -2.90 20.77
C PRO A 57 2.38 -1.57 20.14
N LYS A 58 3.56 -1.47 19.52
CA LYS A 58 3.97 -0.25 18.83
C LYS A 58 3.11 0.04 17.61
N THR A 59 2.67 -1.01 16.89
CA THR A 59 1.74 -0.87 15.77
C THR A 59 0.39 -0.35 16.25
N ILE A 60 -0.18 -0.99 17.26
CA ILE A 60 -1.49 -0.60 17.81
C ILE A 60 -1.46 0.86 18.28
N GLN A 61 -0.40 1.27 18.97
CA GLN A 61 -0.26 2.64 19.44
C GLN A 61 -0.22 3.64 18.27
N ALA A 62 0.48 3.30 17.19
CA ALA A 62 0.63 4.18 16.04
C ALA A 62 -0.64 4.31 15.20
N THR A 63 -1.60 3.37 15.30
CA THR A 63 -2.85 3.44 14.51
C THR A 63 -3.77 4.56 14.96
N MET A 64 -3.66 5.03 16.19
CA MET A 64 -4.53 6.06 16.76
C MET A 64 -6.02 5.71 16.60
N GLY A 65 -6.36 4.43 16.78
CA GLY A 65 -7.75 3.94 16.67
C GLY A 65 -8.17 3.48 15.28
N GLY A 66 -7.34 3.68 14.26
CA GLY A 66 -7.67 3.28 12.89
C GLY A 66 -7.88 1.77 12.72
N ILE A 67 -7.28 0.96 13.60
CA ILE A 67 -7.41 -0.49 13.56
C ILE A 67 -8.85 -0.99 13.64
N ALA A 68 -9.75 -0.19 14.23
CA ALA A 68 -11.16 -0.57 14.36
C ALA A 68 -11.91 -0.52 13.02
N ARG A 69 -11.43 0.27 12.05
CA ARG A 69 -12.09 0.49 10.76
C ARG A 69 -11.35 -0.12 9.58
N VAL A 70 -10.11 -0.57 9.78
CA VAL A 70 -9.27 -1.12 8.71
C VAL A 70 -9.04 -2.61 9.00
N LYS A 71 -9.31 -3.44 7.99
CA LYS A 71 -9.12 -4.89 8.09
C LYS A 71 -7.76 -5.26 7.51
N VAL A 72 -6.92 -5.87 8.32
CA VAL A 72 -5.55 -6.25 7.93
C VAL A 72 -5.51 -7.76 7.72
N HIS A 73 -5.06 -8.17 6.54
CA HIS A 73 -4.97 -9.57 6.12
C HIS A 73 -3.51 -9.96 5.91
N TYR A 74 -3.16 -11.20 6.23
CA TYR A 74 -1.82 -11.75 5.98
C TYR A 74 -1.94 -12.93 5.03
N THR A 75 -1.19 -12.91 3.94
CA THR A 75 -1.27 -13.95 2.91
C THR A 75 -0.01 -13.95 2.05
N SER A 76 0.09 -14.93 1.15
CA SER A 76 1.10 -14.88 0.09
C SER A 76 0.70 -13.81 -0.92
N LEU A 77 1.44 -12.70 -0.96
CA LEU A 77 1.13 -11.60 -1.90
C LEU A 77 1.22 -12.05 -3.36
N PRO A 78 2.25 -12.82 -3.80
CA PRO A 78 2.27 -13.24 -5.20
C PRO A 78 1.03 -14.03 -5.61
N GLU A 79 0.59 -14.96 -4.77
CA GLU A 79 -0.61 -15.75 -5.07
C GLU A 79 -1.86 -14.87 -5.11
N PHE A 80 -1.98 -13.97 -4.14
CA PHE A 80 -3.13 -13.06 -4.09
C PHE A 80 -3.17 -12.17 -5.33
N ILE A 81 -2.04 -11.57 -5.70
CA ILE A 81 -1.97 -10.67 -6.85
C ILE A 81 -2.30 -11.42 -8.15
N ARG A 82 -1.81 -12.66 -8.30
CA ARG A 82 -2.16 -13.46 -9.48
C ARG A 82 -3.66 -13.71 -9.59
N SER A 83 -4.36 -13.80 -8.46
CA SER A 83 -5.81 -14.02 -8.46
C SER A 83 -6.60 -12.79 -8.93
N LEU A 84 -5.96 -11.62 -9.02
CA LEU A 84 -6.63 -10.38 -9.41
C LEU A 84 -6.84 -10.25 -10.93
N GLY A 85 -6.16 -11.07 -11.72
CA GLY A 85 -6.25 -11.00 -13.17
C GLY A 85 -5.73 -9.67 -13.71
N ASP A 86 -6.55 -8.96 -14.48
CA ASP A 86 -6.20 -7.68 -15.11
C ASP A 86 -6.54 -6.45 -14.24
N THR A 87 -6.96 -6.66 -13.00
CA THR A 87 -7.22 -5.56 -12.05
C THR A 87 -5.96 -4.71 -11.90
N PRO A 88 -6.07 -3.35 -11.84
CA PRO A 88 -4.89 -2.52 -11.70
C PRO A 88 -4.11 -2.82 -10.42
N VAL A 89 -2.82 -3.04 -10.56
CA VAL A 89 -1.87 -3.24 -9.45
C VAL A 89 -0.75 -2.23 -9.61
N PHE A 90 -0.66 -1.29 -8.67
CA PHE A 90 0.25 -0.17 -8.72
C PHE A 90 1.42 -0.39 -7.76
N GLY A 91 2.58 0.11 -8.12
CA GLY A 91 3.73 0.18 -7.23
C GLY A 91 4.64 1.31 -7.66
N THR A 92 5.44 1.86 -6.74
CA THR A 92 6.36 2.95 -7.06
C THR A 92 7.77 2.44 -7.26
N PHE A 93 8.39 2.93 -8.33
CA PHE A 93 9.74 2.56 -8.75
C PHE A 93 10.44 3.75 -9.36
N LEU A 94 11.77 3.75 -9.32
CA LEU A 94 12.55 4.81 -9.96
C LEU A 94 12.36 4.85 -11.47
N ASP A 95 12.06 3.71 -12.08
CA ASP A 95 11.80 3.59 -13.53
C ASP A 95 10.31 3.65 -13.88
N GLY A 96 9.46 4.03 -12.92
CA GLY A 96 8.04 4.20 -13.15
C GLY A 96 7.69 5.50 -13.86
N LYS A 97 6.40 5.64 -14.20
CA LYS A 97 5.87 6.85 -14.82
C LYS A 97 5.41 7.83 -13.73
N ASN A 98 5.64 9.12 -13.96
CA ASN A 98 5.22 10.17 -13.03
C ASN A 98 3.73 10.00 -12.68
N MET A 99 3.44 9.73 -11.41
CA MET A 99 2.08 9.40 -10.99
C MET A 99 1.09 10.56 -11.20
N TYR A 100 1.57 11.80 -11.19
CA TYR A 100 0.70 12.96 -11.39
C TYR A 100 0.22 13.09 -12.83
N GLU A 101 0.87 12.39 -13.76
CA GLU A 101 0.53 12.39 -15.18
C GLU A 101 -0.19 11.11 -15.63
N GLN A 102 -0.50 10.20 -14.69
CA GLN A 102 -1.13 8.93 -15.01
C GLN A 102 -2.58 8.91 -14.54
N PRO A 103 -3.48 8.23 -15.26
CA PRO A 103 -4.83 8.02 -14.74
C PRO A 103 -4.76 7.01 -13.59
N LEU A 104 -5.26 7.40 -12.44
CA LEU A 104 -5.30 6.55 -11.25
C LEU A 104 -6.76 6.14 -11.00
N SER A 105 -7.01 4.85 -10.93
CA SER A 105 -8.36 4.32 -10.78
C SER A 105 -8.86 4.40 -9.35
N ALA A 106 -10.19 4.36 -9.19
CA ALA A 106 -10.83 4.34 -7.88
C ALA A 106 -10.78 2.96 -7.22
N ASN A 107 -10.37 1.93 -7.97
CA ASN A 107 -10.19 0.56 -7.51
C ASN A 107 -8.78 0.08 -7.82
N GLY A 108 -8.41 -1.04 -7.23
CA GLY A 108 -7.12 -1.66 -7.48
C GLY A 108 -6.30 -1.82 -6.23
N LEU A 109 -5.05 -2.26 -6.41
CA LEU A 109 -4.13 -2.55 -5.32
C LEU A 109 -2.91 -1.65 -5.44
N ILE A 110 -2.60 -0.91 -4.38
CA ILE A 110 -1.35 -0.14 -4.29
C ILE A 110 -0.39 -0.93 -3.43
N VAL A 111 0.74 -1.35 -3.99
CA VAL A 111 1.75 -2.13 -3.29
C VAL A 111 2.84 -1.20 -2.75
N MET A 112 3.12 -1.30 -1.45
CA MET A 112 4.22 -0.61 -0.79
C MET A 112 5.22 -1.66 -0.32
N GLY A 113 6.50 -1.33 -0.38
CA GLY A 113 7.57 -2.29 -0.11
C GLY A 113 8.28 -2.10 1.23
N ASN A 114 9.29 -2.94 1.45
CA ASN A 114 10.15 -2.91 2.63
C ASN A 114 10.88 -1.57 2.75
N GLU A 115 11.10 -1.14 3.98
CA GLU A 115 11.72 0.16 4.30
C GLU A 115 13.11 0.34 3.69
N GLY A 116 13.87 -0.74 3.59
CA GLY A 116 15.23 -0.67 3.04
C GLY A 116 15.36 -1.19 1.61
N ASN A 117 14.59 -2.23 1.27
CA ASN A 117 14.76 -2.98 0.02
C ASN A 117 13.68 -2.68 -1.01
N GLY A 118 12.62 -1.97 -0.64
CA GLY A 118 11.50 -1.72 -1.55
C GLY A 118 10.67 -2.98 -1.81
N ILE A 119 9.99 -3.01 -2.94
CA ILE A 119 9.14 -4.13 -3.34
C ILE A 119 10.04 -5.28 -3.81
N GLY A 120 9.75 -6.50 -3.35
CA GLY A 120 10.51 -7.69 -3.75
C GLY A 120 10.32 -8.01 -5.22
N LYS A 121 11.30 -8.70 -5.81
CA LYS A 121 11.32 -8.98 -7.25
C LYS A 121 10.12 -9.79 -7.71
N GLU A 122 9.68 -10.75 -6.91
CA GLU A 122 8.55 -11.62 -7.27
C GLU A 122 7.25 -10.80 -7.35
N VAL A 123 7.04 -9.89 -6.39
CA VAL A 123 5.87 -9.01 -6.40
C VAL A 123 6.00 -7.96 -7.51
N GLU A 124 7.19 -7.40 -7.69
CA GLU A 124 7.43 -6.41 -8.76
C GLU A 124 7.04 -6.95 -10.13
N ALA A 125 7.34 -8.23 -10.41
CA ALA A 125 7.01 -8.85 -11.69
C ALA A 125 5.51 -8.93 -11.96
N LEU A 126 4.68 -8.82 -10.93
CA LEU A 126 3.22 -8.90 -11.01
C LEU A 126 2.54 -7.52 -11.03
N ILE A 127 3.30 -6.46 -10.84
CA ILE A 127 2.77 -5.09 -10.88
C ILE A 127 2.58 -4.68 -12.34
N ASN A 128 1.36 -4.23 -12.68
CA ASN A 128 1.04 -3.84 -14.05
C ASN A 128 0.98 -2.33 -14.28
N ARG A 129 1.16 -1.54 -13.22
CA ARG A 129 1.18 -0.07 -13.29
C ARG A 129 2.32 0.45 -12.43
N LYS A 130 3.49 0.64 -13.03
CA LYS A 130 4.65 1.21 -12.31
C LYS A 130 4.56 2.72 -12.31
N LEU A 131 4.58 3.31 -11.12
CA LEU A 131 4.48 4.75 -10.90
C LEU A 131 5.79 5.26 -10.34
N TYR A 132 5.98 6.58 -10.44
CA TYR A 132 7.11 7.27 -9.86
C TYR A 132 6.61 8.51 -9.11
N ILE A 133 7.10 8.70 -7.90
CA ILE A 133 6.85 9.92 -7.13
C ILE A 133 8.00 10.90 -7.46
N PRO A 134 7.74 11.96 -8.23
CA PRO A 134 8.83 12.85 -8.63
C PRO A 134 9.35 13.70 -7.46
N ASN A 135 10.67 13.90 -7.41
CA ASN A 135 11.29 14.89 -6.54
C ASN A 135 11.27 16.27 -7.23
N TYR A 136 11.73 17.31 -6.54
CA TYR A 136 11.76 18.64 -7.11
C TYR A 136 13.13 19.30 -6.95
N PRO A 137 13.67 19.92 -8.00
CA PRO A 137 13.22 19.81 -9.39
C PRO A 137 13.40 18.37 -9.89
N GLN A 138 12.52 17.97 -10.80
CA GLN A 138 12.50 16.59 -11.29
C GLN A 138 13.85 16.19 -11.87
N GLY A 139 14.34 15.02 -11.47
CA GLY A 139 15.64 14.52 -11.90
C GLY A 139 16.82 14.98 -11.05
N LYS A 140 16.59 15.85 -10.05
CA LYS A 140 17.64 16.28 -9.12
C LYS A 140 18.07 15.10 -8.25
N GLU A 141 19.36 14.99 -7.97
CA GLU A 141 19.88 14.01 -7.03
C GLU A 141 19.39 14.31 -5.62
N THR A 142 18.77 13.31 -4.98
CA THR A 142 18.25 13.42 -3.62
C THR A 142 18.47 12.09 -2.89
N SER A 143 17.83 11.93 -1.73
CA SER A 143 17.72 10.64 -1.04
C SER A 143 17.11 9.59 -1.97
N GLU A 144 17.53 8.33 -1.81
CA GLU A 144 17.11 7.25 -2.71
C GLU A 144 15.60 6.98 -2.66
N SER A 145 14.95 7.16 -1.50
CA SER A 145 13.53 6.89 -1.34
C SER A 145 12.94 7.70 -0.20
N LEU A 146 11.62 7.83 -0.23
CA LEU A 146 10.85 8.36 0.89
C LEU A 146 10.60 7.25 1.91
N ASN A 147 10.40 7.64 3.18
CA ASN A 147 9.85 6.72 4.19
C ASN A 147 8.57 6.09 3.63
N VAL A 148 8.37 4.79 3.87
CA VAL A 148 7.26 4.05 3.28
C VAL A 148 5.89 4.60 3.69
N ALA A 149 5.73 5.02 4.95
CA ALA A 149 4.46 5.60 5.40
C ALA A 149 4.22 6.97 4.75
N ILE A 150 5.26 7.78 4.61
CA ILE A 150 5.19 9.07 3.91
C ILE A 150 4.80 8.86 2.44
N ALA A 151 5.46 7.92 1.76
CA ALA A 151 5.14 7.59 0.38
C ALA A 151 3.68 7.13 0.24
N THR A 152 3.20 6.32 1.19
CA THR A 152 1.80 5.87 1.22
C THR A 152 0.85 7.05 1.29
N ALA A 153 1.13 8.04 2.14
CA ALA A 153 0.28 9.23 2.26
C ALA A 153 0.23 10.01 0.95
N VAL A 154 1.38 10.21 0.31
CA VAL A 154 1.47 10.96 -0.95
C VAL A 154 0.67 10.27 -2.05
N ILE A 155 0.84 8.95 -2.19
CA ILE A 155 0.14 8.16 -3.20
C ILE A 155 -1.37 8.15 -2.96
N CYS A 156 -1.81 7.86 -1.74
CA CYS A 156 -3.23 7.81 -1.42
C CYS A 156 -3.91 9.15 -1.64
N ALA A 157 -3.24 10.26 -1.31
CA ALA A 157 -3.76 11.59 -1.55
C ALA A 157 -4.02 11.83 -3.03
N GLU A 158 -3.10 11.44 -3.90
CA GLU A 158 -3.28 11.63 -5.35
C GLU A 158 -4.37 10.73 -5.93
N PHE A 159 -4.45 9.46 -5.48
CA PHE A 159 -5.53 8.58 -5.90
C PHE A 159 -6.90 9.18 -5.56
N ARG A 160 -7.06 9.69 -4.34
CA ARG A 160 -8.34 10.27 -3.91
C ARG A 160 -8.63 11.60 -4.58
N ARG A 161 -7.59 12.41 -4.83
CA ARG A 161 -7.77 13.66 -5.58
C ARG A 161 -8.38 13.39 -6.96
N GLN A 162 -7.88 12.37 -7.66
CA GLN A 162 -8.40 12.05 -8.99
C GLN A 162 -9.80 11.45 -8.94
N ALA A 163 -10.13 10.70 -7.90
CA ALA A 163 -11.40 9.97 -7.83
C ALA A 163 -12.54 10.78 -7.22
N ALA A 164 -12.29 11.46 -6.09
CA ALA A 164 -13.37 11.97 -5.24
C ALA A 164 -13.44 13.49 -5.12
N TRP A 165 -12.34 14.18 -5.31
CA TRP A 165 -12.27 15.63 -5.02
C TRP A 165 -12.22 16.48 -6.28
N LYS A 166 -12.67 15.96 -7.38
CA LYS A 166 -12.77 16.69 -8.65
C LYS A 166 -14.02 17.56 -8.70
#